data_f717bc06995eef6454da349a06d6016c
#
_entry.id   f717bc06995eef6454da349a06d6016c
#
_cell.length_a   1.000
_cell.length_b   1.000
_cell.length_c   1.000
_cell.angle_alpha   90.00
_cell.angle_beta   90.00
_cell.angle_gamma   90.00
#
_symmetry.space_group_name_H-M   'P 1'
#
loop_
_entity.id
_entity.type
_entity.pdbx_description
1 polymer ?
#
loop_
_entity_poly.entity_id
_entity_poly.type
_entity_poly.pdbx_seq_one_letter_code
_entity_poly.pdbx_strand_id
1 'polypeptide(L)'
;MVIPRELTWSTQVMIGTHETEWYVTQEHRLDMPKLIAAFQQFFREHADSWLENFSYKEAGPQLLMQAFLQRIVNGGGHINREYGLGRKRTDLFIAWPLDETRGMHGPLQRVVIEIKLRRGALETVIKKGLEQTADYVRSVGADDAHLIIFDRENKRTWDERIWQRSEQHDGLHITVWGA
;
A
#
# COMPACT_ATOMS: atom_id res chain seq x y z
N MET A 1 -14.56 2.91 15.55
CA MET A 1 -14.78 3.09 14.09
C MET A 1 -15.42 1.81 13.57
N VAL A 2 -16.70 1.87 13.20
CA VAL A 2 -17.43 0.68 12.69
C VAL A 2 -17.03 0.53 11.23
N ILE A 3 -16.31 -0.54 10.88
CA ILE A 3 -16.04 -0.91 9.49
C ILE A 3 -17.37 -1.35 8.90
N PRO A 4 -17.82 -0.79 7.77
CA PRO A 4 -19.08 -1.21 7.15
C PRO A 4 -19.09 -2.72 6.89
N ARG A 5 -20.23 -3.33 7.11
CA ARG A 5 -20.44 -4.79 6.95
C ARG A 5 -20.00 -5.34 5.58
N GLU A 6 -20.11 -4.52 4.53
CA GLU A 6 -19.75 -4.87 3.16
C GLU A 6 -18.24 -5.03 2.96
N LEU A 7 -17.40 -4.17 3.56
CA LEU A 7 -15.95 -4.35 3.59
C LEU A 7 -15.56 -5.66 4.27
N THR A 8 -16.30 -6.01 5.31
CA THR A 8 -16.03 -7.24 6.05
C THR A 8 -16.33 -8.46 5.20
N TRP A 9 -17.39 -8.43 4.41
CA TRP A 9 -17.85 -9.58 3.63
C TRP A 9 -17.02 -9.82 2.37
N SER A 10 -16.81 -8.79 1.54
CA SER A 10 -16.02 -8.92 0.31
C SER A 10 -14.55 -9.26 0.60
N THR A 11 -13.98 -8.72 1.67
CA THR A 11 -12.62 -9.09 2.09
C THR A 11 -12.55 -10.51 2.66
N GLN A 12 -13.62 -11.02 3.29
CA GLN A 12 -13.69 -12.42 3.73
C GLN A 12 -13.84 -13.42 2.57
N VAL A 13 -14.51 -13.03 1.50
CA VAL A 13 -14.64 -13.87 0.30
C VAL A 13 -13.33 -13.91 -0.49
N MET A 14 -12.58 -12.79 -0.53
CA MET A 14 -11.24 -12.74 -1.18
C MET A 14 -10.14 -13.43 -0.35
N ILE A 15 -10.24 -13.37 0.98
CA ILE A 15 -9.34 -14.08 1.90
C ILE A 15 -10.08 -15.35 2.30
N GLY A 16 -10.14 -16.32 1.41
CA GLY A 16 -10.68 -17.65 1.70
C GLY A 16 -10.07 -18.19 3.00
N THR A 17 -10.89 -18.76 3.85
CA THR A 17 -10.58 -19.16 5.22
C THR A 17 -9.48 -20.23 5.36
N HIS A 18 -8.82 -20.62 4.27
CA HIS A 18 -7.76 -21.65 4.25
C HIS A 18 -6.52 -21.34 3.40
N GLU A 19 -6.43 -20.16 2.77
CA GLU A 19 -5.21 -19.74 2.06
C GLU A 19 -4.58 -18.52 2.75
N THR A 20 -4.11 -18.72 3.97
CA THR A 20 -3.43 -17.67 4.76
C THR A 20 -2.06 -17.28 4.19
N GLU A 21 -1.61 -17.91 3.11
CA GLU A 21 -0.24 -17.77 2.61
C GLU A 21 -0.13 -17.21 1.19
N TRP A 22 -1.23 -16.84 0.52
CA TRP A 22 -1.15 -16.36 -0.87
C TRP A 22 -0.32 -15.07 -1.04
N TYR A 23 -0.18 -14.30 0.01
CA TYR A 23 0.58 -13.04 0.07
C TYR A 23 1.96 -13.17 0.71
N VAL A 24 2.38 -14.39 1.04
CA VAL A 24 3.71 -14.67 1.60
C VAL A 24 4.49 -15.54 0.62
N THR A 25 5.74 -15.20 0.38
CA THR A 25 6.64 -15.99 -0.48
C THR A 25 7.17 -17.21 0.27
N GLN A 26 7.87 -18.11 -0.47
CA GLN A 26 8.53 -19.27 0.12
C GLN A 26 9.64 -18.87 1.12
N GLU A 27 10.22 -17.67 0.97
CA GLU A 27 11.22 -17.12 1.88
C GLU A 27 10.57 -16.36 3.05
N HIS A 28 9.29 -16.60 3.28
CA HIS A 28 8.51 -15.98 4.36
C HIS A 28 8.45 -14.44 4.31
N ARG A 29 8.54 -13.87 3.09
CA ARG A 29 8.39 -12.43 2.84
C ARG A 29 6.97 -12.11 2.39
N LEU A 30 6.50 -10.90 2.72
CA LEU A 30 5.29 -10.37 2.08
C LEU A 30 5.54 -10.21 0.57
N ASP A 31 4.66 -10.77 -0.23
CA ASP A 31 4.61 -10.54 -1.67
C ASP A 31 3.87 -9.22 -1.94
N MET A 32 4.58 -8.12 -1.80
CA MET A 32 4.02 -6.79 -1.95
C MET A 32 3.38 -6.55 -3.33
N PRO A 33 3.95 -7.02 -4.45
CA PRO A 33 3.28 -6.95 -5.74
C PRO A 33 1.90 -7.61 -5.75
N LYS A 34 1.75 -8.80 -5.19
CA LYS A 34 0.44 -9.46 -5.08
C LYS A 34 -0.53 -8.70 -4.18
N LEU A 35 -0.04 -8.21 -3.04
CA LEU A 35 -0.87 -7.45 -2.11
C LEU A 35 -1.39 -6.15 -2.72
N ILE A 36 -0.54 -5.41 -3.42
CA ILE A 36 -0.96 -4.14 -4.03
C ILE A 36 -1.86 -4.40 -5.25
N ALA A 37 -1.59 -5.43 -6.05
CA ALA A 37 -2.47 -5.81 -7.15
C ALA A 37 -3.87 -6.23 -6.64
N ALA A 38 -3.93 -6.99 -5.55
CA ALA A 38 -5.20 -7.34 -4.90
C ALA A 38 -5.94 -6.11 -4.37
N PHE A 39 -5.21 -5.13 -3.82
CA PHE A 39 -5.79 -3.86 -3.42
C PHE A 39 -6.33 -3.07 -4.62
N GLN A 40 -5.60 -3.00 -5.73
CA GLN A 40 -6.08 -2.33 -6.95
C GLN A 40 -7.40 -2.96 -7.46
N GLN A 41 -7.50 -4.28 -7.45
CA GLN A 41 -8.73 -4.97 -7.84
C GLN A 41 -9.88 -4.67 -6.87
N PHE A 42 -9.61 -4.75 -5.57
CA PHE A 42 -10.58 -4.39 -4.53
C PHE A 42 -11.05 -2.94 -4.69
N PHE A 43 -10.12 -2.01 -4.92
CA PHE A 43 -10.43 -0.60 -5.11
C PHE A 43 -11.30 -0.38 -6.35
N ARG A 44 -10.95 -1.03 -7.48
CA ARG A 44 -11.75 -0.99 -8.71
C ARG A 44 -13.20 -1.43 -8.51
N GLU A 45 -13.41 -2.49 -7.75
CA GLU A 45 -14.74 -3.07 -7.54
C GLU A 45 -15.63 -2.25 -6.59
N HIS A 46 -15.02 -1.50 -5.69
CA HIS A 46 -15.75 -0.86 -4.58
C HIS A 46 -15.63 0.67 -4.53
N ALA A 47 -14.77 1.28 -5.36
CA ALA A 47 -14.46 2.70 -5.27
C ALA A 47 -15.68 3.61 -5.46
N ASP A 48 -16.58 3.26 -6.37
CA ASP A 48 -17.73 4.11 -6.70
C ASP A 48 -18.64 4.30 -5.49
N SER A 49 -18.93 3.23 -4.75
CA SER A 49 -19.74 3.29 -3.53
C SER A 49 -19.05 4.01 -2.37
N TRP A 50 -17.71 4.06 -2.37
CA TRP A 50 -16.92 4.66 -1.30
C TRP A 50 -16.60 6.13 -1.55
N LEU A 51 -16.31 6.49 -2.80
CA LEU A 51 -16.00 7.86 -3.20
C LEU A 51 -17.21 8.79 -3.07
N GLU A 52 -18.43 8.28 -3.25
CA GLU A 52 -19.67 9.03 -3.08
C GLU A 52 -19.97 9.33 -1.61
N ASN A 53 -19.62 8.43 -0.69
CA ASN A 53 -19.99 8.51 0.72
C ASN A 53 -18.94 9.19 1.61
N PHE A 54 -17.71 9.40 1.14
CA PHE A 54 -16.66 10.04 1.93
C PHE A 54 -16.43 11.49 1.49
N SER A 55 -16.91 12.43 2.28
CA SER A 55 -16.61 13.87 2.13
C SER A 55 -15.14 14.23 2.43
N TYR A 56 -14.35 13.31 2.99
CA TYR A 56 -12.92 13.50 3.25
C TYR A 56 -12.08 13.18 2.00
N LYS A 57 -11.90 14.19 1.18
CA LYS A 57 -11.33 14.07 -0.18
C LYS A 57 -9.85 13.64 -0.25
N GLU A 58 -9.08 13.73 0.83
CA GLU A 58 -7.63 13.44 0.81
C GLU A 58 -7.24 12.17 1.59
N ALA A 59 -7.88 11.91 2.71
CA ALA A 59 -7.55 10.77 3.56
C ALA A 59 -8.22 9.44 3.14
N GLY A 60 -9.22 9.48 2.27
CA GLY A 60 -10.02 8.30 1.90
C GLY A 60 -9.20 7.14 1.34
N PRO A 61 -8.44 7.32 0.24
CA PRO A 61 -7.64 6.25 -0.35
C PRO A 61 -6.56 5.71 0.58
N GLN A 62 -5.90 6.58 1.36
CA GLN A 62 -4.90 6.18 2.34
C GLN A 62 -5.50 5.33 3.46
N LEU A 63 -6.66 5.73 4.00
CA LEU A 63 -7.35 4.98 5.04
C LEU A 63 -7.83 3.63 4.53
N LEU A 64 -8.31 3.58 3.29
CA LEU A 64 -8.78 2.35 2.67
C LEU A 64 -7.63 1.37 2.44
N MET A 65 -6.51 1.85 1.91
CA MET A 65 -5.30 1.04 1.74
C MET A 65 -4.79 0.53 3.08
N GLN A 66 -4.74 1.37 4.09
CA GLN A 66 -4.34 0.98 5.42
C GLN A 66 -5.27 -0.10 5.99
N ALA A 67 -6.59 0.08 5.91
CA ALA A 67 -7.55 -0.88 6.42
C ALA A 67 -7.42 -2.24 5.72
N PHE A 68 -7.21 -2.23 4.39
CA PHE A 68 -6.95 -3.43 3.61
C PHE A 68 -5.69 -4.15 4.09
N LEU A 69 -4.58 -3.44 4.18
CA LEU A 69 -3.30 -4.02 4.60
C LEU A 69 -3.33 -4.47 6.07
N GLN A 70 -3.92 -3.70 6.97
CA GLN A 70 -4.02 -4.07 8.38
C GLN A 70 -4.74 -5.40 8.58
N ARG A 71 -5.77 -5.66 7.79
CA ARG A 71 -6.51 -6.91 7.88
C ARG A 71 -5.65 -8.12 7.51
N ILE A 72 -4.74 -7.95 6.56
CA ILE A 72 -3.86 -9.01 6.06
C ILE A 72 -2.64 -9.16 6.98
N VAL A 73 -1.98 -8.07 7.29
CA VAL A 73 -0.70 -8.05 8.02
C VAL A 73 -0.88 -8.29 9.53
N ASN A 74 -2.06 -8.02 10.10
CA ASN A 74 -2.34 -8.24 11.53
C ASN A 74 -2.21 -9.71 11.97
N GLY A 75 -2.10 -10.66 11.02
CA GLY A 75 -1.78 -12.06 11.32
C GLY A 75 -0.32 -12.32 11.68
N GLY A 76 0.60 -11.38 11.47
CA GLY A 76 2.02 -11.65 11.71
C GLY A 76 2.95 -10.43 11.74
N GLY A 77 2.51 -9.27 11.27
CA GLY A 77 3.35 -8.08 11.17
C GLY A 77 2.75 -6.82 11.80
N HIS A 78 3.46 -5.71 11.68
CA HIS A 78 3.01 -4.40 12.13
C HIS A 78 2.94 -3.38 11.00
N ILE A 79 1.84 -2.62 10.95
CA ILE A 79 1.67 -1.45 10.09
C ILE A 79 1.64 -0.20 10.94
N ASN A 80 2.52 0.73 10.63
CA ASN A 80 2.56 2.06 11.22
C ASN A 80 2.14 3.11 10.18
N ARG A 81 1.23 3.98 10.57
CA ARG A 81 0.88 5.19 9.80
C ARG A 81 1.84 6.32 10.13
N GLU A 82 2.11 7.15 9.11
CA GLU A 82 2.93 8.34 9.31
C GLU A 82 4.23 8.05 10.08
N TYR A 83 4.82 6.87 9.80
CA TYR A 83 6.04 6.44 10.45
C TYR A 83 7.23 7.25 9.93
N GLY A 84 8.06 7.73 10.83
CA GLY A 84 9.27 8.44 10.44
C GLY A 84 10.09 8.95 11.61
N LEU A 85 11.31 9.29 11.29
CA LEU A 85 12.26 9.93 12.20
C LEU A 85 12.27 11.45 11.95
N GLY A 86 11.92 12.24 12.97
CA GLY A 86 11.91 13.69 12.88
C GLY A 86 10.72 14.25 12.08
N ARG A 87 11.01 15.15 11.10
CA ARG A 87 9.97 15.85 10.31
C ARG A 87 9.52 15.09 9.06
N LYS A 88 10.22 14.02 8.67
CA LYS A 88 9.91 13.22 7.49
C LYS A 88 9.13 11.98 7.91
N ARG A 89 7.97 11.75 7.29
CA ARG A 89 7.08 10.62 7.59
C ARG A 89 6.63 9.98 6.29
N THR A 90 6.70 8.65 6.23
CA THR A 90 6.03 7.88 5.17
C THR A 90 4.56 7.68 5.53
N ASP A 91 3.71 7.56 4.52
CA ASP A 91 2.29 7.34 4.74
C ASP A 91 2.02 6.00 5.43
N LEU A 92 2.67 4.94 4.97
CA LEU A 92 2.58 3.61 5.57
C LEU A 92 3.96 2.95 5.65
N PHE A 93 4.25 2.34 6.79
CA PHE A 93 5.42 1.52 7.03
C PHE A 93 5.00 0.15 7.53
N ILE A 94 5.48 -0.91 6.88
CA ILE A 94 5.21 -2.28 7.28
C ILE A 94 6.50 -2.92 7.77
N ALA A 95 6.43 -3.54 8.95
CA ALA A 95 7.46 -4.43 9.47
C ALA A 95 6.88 -5.84 9.52
N TRP A 96 7.47 -6.75 8.74
CA TRP A 96 7.04 -8.15 8.65
C TRP A 96 8.15 -9.08 9.12
N PRO A 97 7.91 -9.99 10.10
CA PRO A 97 8.92 -10.92 10.57
C PRO A 97 9.25 -11.95 9.48
N LEU A 98 10.55 -12.15 9.25
CA LEU A 98 11.07 -13.16 8.31
C LEU A 98 11.29 -14.52 8.99
N ASP A 99 11.17 -14.56 10.32
CA ASP A 99 11.34 -15.78 11.15
C ASP A 99 10.15 -15.83 12.12
N GLU A 100 9.24 -16.78 11.91
CA GLU A 100 8.04 -16.94 12.74
C GLU A 100 8.37 -17.22 14.21
N THR A 101 9.46 -17.95 14.46
CA THR A 101 9.83 -18.36 15.84
C THR A 101 10.34 -17.18 16.65
N ARG A 102 11.01 -16.22 16.00
CA ARG A 102 11.55 -15.01 16.62
C ARG A 102 10.60 -13.83 16.55
N GLY A 103 9.64 -13.88 15.64
CA GLY A 103 8.65 -12.83 15.42
C GLY A 103 9.30 -11.46 15.22
N MET A 104 8.78 -10.43 15.87
CA MET A 104 9.29 -9.05 15.79
C MET A 104 10.68 -8.83 16.39
N HIS A 105 11.23 -9.82 17.10
CA HIS A 105 12.60 -9.78 17.65
C HIS A 105 13.62 -10.40 16.69
N GLY A 106 13.19 -10.98 15.59
CA GLY A 106 14.02 -11.55 14.55
C GLY A 106 14.30 -10.57 13.39
N PRO A 107 14.80 -11.08 12.26
CA PRO A 107 14.98 -10.29 11.06
C PRO A 107 13.61 -9.87 10.51
N LEU A 108 13.55 -8.64 9.99
CA LEU A 108 12.30 -8.03 9.50
C LEU A 108 12.45 -7.61 8.04
N GLN A 109 11.44 -7.87 7.23
CA GLN A 109 11.21 -7.14 5.99
C GLN A 109 10.60 -5.80 6.34
N ARG A 110 11.19 -4.72 5.84
CA ARG A 110 10.73 -3.35 6.02
C ARG A 110 10.24 -2.81 4.69
N VAL A 111 8.99 -2.39 4.66
CA VAL A 111 8.35 -1.89 3.44
C VAL A 111 7.87 -0.47 3.67
N VAL A 112 8.23 0.41 2.74
CA VAL A 112 7.75 1.79 2.69
C VAL A 112 6.70 1.89 1.58
N ILE A 113 5.55 2.49 1.90
CA ILE A 113 4.50 2.83 0.93
C ILE A 113 4.21 4.31 1.06
N GLU A 114 4.49 5.04 0.00
CA GLU A 114 4.11 6.44 -0.15
C GLU A 114 2.85 6.54 -1.01
N ILE A 115 1.92 7.40 -0.64
CA ILE A 115 0.63 7.56 -1.30
C ILE A 115 0.51 8.98 -1.83
N LYS A 116 0.14 9.12 -3.09
CA LYS A 116 -0.11 10.41 -3.73
C LYS A 116 -1.47 10.43 -4.39
N LEU A 117 -2.14 11.57 -4.28
CA LEU A 117 -3.27 11.88 -5.13
C LEU A 117 -2.77 12.58 -6.39
N ARG A 118 -3.19 12.10 -7.53
CA ARG A 118 -2.86 12.75 -8.80
C ARG A 118 -3.54 14.12 -8.87
N ARG A 119 -2.71 15.14 -9.02
CA ARG A 119 -3.13 16.52 -9.29
C ARG A 119 -2.25 17.06 -10.41
N GLY A 120 -2.80 17.21 -11.60
CA GLY A 120 -2.08 17.65 -12.78
C GLY A 120 -1.30 16.54 -13.50
N ALA A 121 -0.13 16.86 -14.04
CA ALA A 121 0.67 15.94 -14.85
C ALA A 121 1.18 14.75 -14.02
N LEU A 122 0.91 13.54 -14.49
CA LEU A 122 1.30 12.29 -13.81
C LEU A 122 2.80 12.23 -13.52
N GLU A 123 3.63 12.58 -14.50
CA GLU A 123 5.10 12.54 -14.34
C GLU A 123 5.63 13.48 -13.26
N THR A 124 4.98 14.63 -13.08
CA THR A 124 5.32 15.55 -11.98
C THR A 124 5.01 14.96 -10.61
N VAL A 125 3.87 14.28 -10.50
CA VAL A 125 3.45 13.61 -9.25
C VAL A 125 4.40 12.46 -8.95
N ILE A 126 4.74 11.65 -9.95
CA ILE A 126 5.69 10.55 -9.82
C ILE A 126 7.06 11.06 -9.36
N LYS A 127 7.62 12.05 -10.03
CA LYS A 127 8.94 12.60 -9.67
C LYS A 127 8.99 13.00 -8.19
N LYS A 128 8.01 13.77 -7.72
CA LYS A 128 7.92 14.18 -6.31
C LYS A 128 7.74 12.99 -5.37
N GLY A 129 6.92 12.03 -5.77
CA GLY A 129 6.71 10.81 -4.99
C GLY A 129 7.97 9.98 -4.85
N LEU A 130 8.73 9.80 -5.94
CA LEU A 130 10.01 9.08 -5.93
C LEU A 130 11.04 9.72 -5.00
N GLU A 131 11.18 11.05 -5.05
CA GLU A 131 12.08 11.80 -4.15
C GLU A 131 11.73 11.55 -2.68
N GLN A 132 10.45 11.62 -2.32
CA GLN A 132 9.98 11.39 -0.96
C GLN A 132 10.14 9.93 -0.54
N THR A 133 9.77 8.98 -1.41
CA THR A 133 9.91 7.56 -1.13
C THR A 133 11.37 7.19 -0.88
N ALA A 134 12.29 7.68 -1.73
CA ALA A 134 13.72 7.43 -1.58
C ALA A 134 14.28 7.95 -0.25
N ASP A 135 13.86 9.15 0.15
CA ASP A 135 14.23 9.73 1.44
C ASP A 135 13.78 8.84 2.62
N TYR A 136 12.55 8.29 2.55
CA TYR A 136 12.03 7.41 3.60
C TYR A 136 12.76 6.07 3.62
N VAL A 137 13.00 5.46 2.46
CA VAL A 137 13.77 4.21 2.36
C VAL A 137 15.11 4.34 3.09
N ARG A 138 15.83 5.44 2.83
CA ARG A 138 17.13 5.68 3.48
C ARG A 138 17.00 5.90 4.98
N SER A 139 15.96 6.59 5.42
CA SER A 139 15.78 6.92 6.86
C SER A 139 15.41 5.72 7.71
N VAL A 140 14.66 4.75 7.18
CA VAL A 140 14.19 3.58 7.92
C VAL A 140 14.92 2.28 7.56
N GLY A 141 15.79 2.32 6.54
CA GLY A 141 16.49 1.14 6.03
C GLY A 141 15.49 0.12 5.47
N ALA A 142 14.59 0.57 4.57
CA ALA A 142 13.58 -0.31 3.99
C ALA A 142 14.17 -1.22 2.92
N ASP A 143 13.64 -2.44 2.84
CA ASP A 143 14.01 -3.46 1.84
C ASP A 143 13.20 -3.30 0.55
N ASP A 144 11.94 -2.87 0.68
CA ASP A 144 10.99 -2.68 -0.41
C ASP A 144 10.39 -1.27 -0.37
N ALA A 145 10.14 -0.71 -1.56
CA ALA A 145 9.60 0.63 -1.69
C ALA A 145 8.53 0.70 -2.78
N HIS A 146 7.39 1.26 -2.41
CA HIS A 146 6.24 1.43 -3.29
C HIS A 146 5.71 2.85 -3.25
N LEU A 147 5.37 3.38 -4.41
CA LEU A 147 4.66 4.63 -4.58
C LEU A 147 3.30 4.35 -5.21
N ILE A 148 2.21 4.72 -4.54
CA ILE A 148 0.86 4.50 -5.06
C ILE A 148 0.23 5.84 -5.40
N ILE A 149 -0.28 5.95 -6.63
CA ILE A 149 -0.87 7.18 -7.15
C ILE A 149 -2.34 6.93 -7.44
N PHE A 150 -3.20 7.54 -6.62
CA PHE A 150 -4.63 7.53 -6.83
C PHE A 150 -5.05 8.60 -7.83
N ASP A 151 -5.69 8.17 -8.92
CA ASP A 151 -6.26 9.05 -9.91
C ASP A 151 -7.78 9.12 -9.72
N ARG A 152 -8.26 10.29 -9.27
CA ARG A 152 -9.67 10.53 -8.99
C ARG A 152 -10.41 11.23 -10.16
N GLU A 153 -9.78 11.31 -11.32
CA GLU A 153 -10.40 11.98 -12.44
C GLU A 153 -11.43 11.05 -13.12
N ASN A 154 -12.71 11.38 -12.96
CA ASN A 154 -13.84 10.56 -13.47
C ASN A 154 -13.84 10.36 -15.00
N LYS A 155 -13.02 11.11 -15.74
CA LYS A 155 -12.90 11.01 -17.20
C LYS A 155 -12.04 9.83 -17.66
N ARG A 156 -11.23 9.23 -16.77
CA ARG A 156 -10.37 8.09 -17.09
C ARG A 156 -11.03 6.78 -16.74
N THR A 157 -10.86 5.81 -17.63
CA THR A 157 -11.29 4.44 -17.38
C THR A 157 -10.44 3.77 -16.29
N TRP A 158 -10.93 2.71 -15.71
CA TRP A 158 -10.15 1.92 -14.75
C TRP A 158 -8.88 1.34 -15.36
N ASP A 159 -8.89 0.95 -16.64
CA ASP A 159 -7.71 0.43 -17.33
C ASP A 159 -6.63 1.49 -17.54
N GLU A 160 -7.00 2.78 -17.58
CA GLU A 160 -6.06 3.90 -17.60
C GLU A 160 -5.53 4.29 -16.22
N ARG A 161 -6.27 3.94 -15.15
CA ARG A 161 -5.86 4.24 -13.76
C ARG A 161 -5.01 3.15 -13.16
N ILE A 162 -5.32 1.88 -13.45
CA ILE A 162 -4.64 0.71 -12.88
C ILE A 162 -3.46 0.32 -13.76
N TRP A 163 -2.27 0.54 -13.24
CA TRP A 163 -1.02 0.19 -13.90
C TRP A 163 0.09 -0.03 -12.87
N GLN A 164 1.19 -0.62 -13.32
CA GLN A 164 2.40 -0.81 -12.55
C GLN A 164 3.60 -0.49 -13.42
N ARG A 165 4.61 0.16 -12.87
CA ARG A 165 5.90 0.34 -13.49
C ARG A 165 7.03 0.36 -12.46
N SER A 166 8.23 0.01 -12.90
CA SER A 166 9.43 0.03 -12.10
C SER A 166 10.23 1.29 -12.41
N GLU A 167 10.64 1.99 -11.37
CA GLU A 167 11.44 3.19 -11.47
C GLU A 167 12.74 3.05 -10.70
N GLN A 168 13.79 3.70 -11.22
CA GLN A 168 15.07 3.83 -10.53
C GLN A 168 15.23 5.29 -10.09
N HIS A 169 15.48 5.51 -8.81
CA HIS A 169 15.71 6.83 -8.27
C HIS A 169 16.86 6.80 -7.26
N ASP A 170 17.92 7.54 -7.52
CA ASP A 170 19.13 7.61 -6.67
C ASP A 170 19.69 6.24 -6.28
N GLY A 171 19.72 5.30 -7.22
CA GLY A 171 20.19 3.92 -6.99
C GLY A 171 19.20 3.01 -6.26
N LEU A 172 18.01 3.49 -5.92
CA LEU A 172 16.95 2.70 -5.31
C LEU A 172 15.94 2.26 -6.37
N HIS A 173 15.48 1.01 -6.22
CA HIS A 173 14.37 0.48 -7.00
C HIS A 173 13.05 0.78 -6.29
N ILE A 174 12.14 1.46 -6.97
CA ILE A 174 10.82 1.83 -6.44
C ILE A 174 9.75 1.37 -7.43
N THR A 175 8.79 0.56 -6.97
CA THR A 175 7.66 0.19 -7.81
C THR A 175 6.55 1.22 -7.67
N VAL A 176 6.12 1.76 -8.81
CA VAL A 176 5.06 2.78 -8.88
C VAL A 176 3.77 2.13 -9.38
N TRP A 177 2.67 2.43 -8.71
CA TRP A 177 1.35 1.87 -8.96
C TRP A 177 0.33 2.97 -9.21
N GLY A 178 -0.54 2.78 -10.20
CA GLY A 178 -1.75 3.57 -10.38
C GLY A 178 -2.97 2.88 -9.73
N ALA A 179 -3.86 3.66 -9.13
CA ALA A 179 -5.11 3.17 -8.54
C ALA A 179 -6.25 4.19 -8.66
#